data_eb4fbf67aa6e09bd18c035ea6f39d73c
#
_entry.id   eb4fbf67aa6e09bd18c035ea6f39d73c
#
_cell.length_a   1.000
_cell.length_b   1.000
_cell.length_c   1.000
_cell.angle_alpha   90.00
_cell.angle_beta   90.00
_cell.angle_gamma   90.00
#
_symmetry.space_group_name_H-M   'P 1'
#
loop_
_entity.id
_entity.type
_entity.pdbx_description
1 polymer ?
#
loop_
_entity_poly.entity_id
_entity_poly.type
_entity_poly.pdbx_seq_one_letter_code
_entity_poly.pdbx_strand_id
1 'polypeptide(L)'
;MRNLDKYEYRVKTEQMLEYVEQKQYKKAMEIADTIDWRRVKNASMLNTVSEIYECNGEYQKSRDVLFLAYDRAPGSRKVIYRLGLLALKLEDTQEASDCYEEFVKVAPRDPNQYILKYKILKTQGADLEEQIRALEDFKKSEYVEKWAYELALLYHEAGMTAKCLEECDDL
;
A
#
# COMPACT_ATOMS: atom_id res chain seq x y z
N MET A 1 4.27 28.92 -3.48
CA MET A 1 5.05 28.08 -4.42
C MET A 1 4.93 28.66 -5.83
N ARG A 2 6.07 28.88 -6.50
CA ARG A 2 6.11 29.40 -7.86
C ARG A 2 5.46 28.42 -8.85
N ASN A 3 4.67 28.94 -9.80
CA ASN A 3 4.17 28.13 -10.90
C ASN A 3 5.34 27.69 -11.77
N LEU A 4 5.55 26.38 -11.87
CA LEU A 4 6.50 25.83 -12.82
C LEU A 4 5.89 25.92 -14.24
N ASP A 5 6.70 26.36 -15.19
CA ASP A 5 6.29 26.22 -16.57
C ASP A 5 6.39 24.73 -16.99
N LYS A 6 5.83 24.44 -18.15
CA LYS A 6 5.72 23.07 -18.68
C LYS A 6 7.09 22.42 -18.92
N TYR A 7 8.07 23.22 -19.28
CA TYR A 7 9.44 22.76 -19.52
C TYR A 7 10.16 22.45 -18.21
N GLU A 8 10.11 23.34 -17.22
CA GLU A 8 10.66 23.12 -15.88
C GLU A 8 10.08 21.87 -15.24
N TYR A 9 8.77 21.70 -15.31
CA TYR A 9 8.09 20.51 -14.77
C TYR A 9 8.63 19.23 -15.40
N ARG A 10 8.77 19.21 -16.74
CA ARG A 10 9.28 18.04 -17.44
C ARG A 10 10.71 17.71 -17.03
N VAL A 11 11.60 18.68 -16.98
CA VAL A 11 13.00 18.49 -16.60
C VAL A 11 13.11 17.98 -15.16
N LYS A 12 12.35 18.56 -14.23
CA LYS A 12 12.34 18.15 -12.83
C LYS A 12 11.81 16.74 -12.64
N THR A 13 10.72 16.39 -13.31
CA THR A 13 10.14 15.04 -13.20
C THR A 13 11.01 13.97 -13.83
N GLU A 14 11.65 14.25 -14.96
CA GLU A 14 12.62 13.34 -15.58
C GLU A 14 13.80 13.08 -14.62
N GLN A 15 14.35 14.10 -14.01
CA GLN A 15 15.45 13.96 -13.06
C GLN A 15 15.02 13.22 -11.79
N MET A 16 13.82 13.51 -11.30
CA MET A 16 13.23 12.83 -10.14
C MET A 16 13.09 11.33 -10.40
N LEU A 17 12.56 10.95 -11.56
CA LEU A 17 12.38 9.55 -11.95
C LEU A 17 13.73 8.84 -12.14
N GLU A 18 14.74 9.53 -12.66
CA GLU A 18 16.09 9.00 -12.77
C GLU A 18 16.67 8.65 -11.39
N TYR A 19 16.48 9.52 -10.39
CA TYR A 19 16.88 9.23 -9.02
C TYR A 19 16.12 8.02 -8.43
N VAL A 20 14.84 7.87 -8.75
CA VAL A 20 14.06 6.69 -8.34
C VAL A 20 14.63 5.40 -8.92
N GLU A 21 15.00 5.39 -10.21
CA GLU A 21 15.66 4.25 -10.86
C GLU A 21 16.98 3.89 -10.18
N GLN A 22 17.72 4.89 -9.73
CA GLN A 22 18.97 4.73 -8.98
C GLN A 22 18.76 4.42 -7.49
N LYS A 23 17.51 4.30 -7.04
CA LYS A 23 17.13 4.10 -5.63
C LYS A 23 17.61 5.23 -4.70
N GLN A 24 17.80 6.41 -5.24
CA GLN A 24 18.17 7.62 -4.50
C GLN A 24 16.92 8.41 -4.10
N TYR A 25 16.10 7.81 -3.25
CA TYR A 25 14.77 8.32 -2.90
C TYR A 25 14.80 9.67 -2.18
N LYS A 26 15.85 9.94 -1.41
CA LYS A 26 16.01 11.24 -0.73
C LYS A 26 16.17 12.37 -1.73
N LYS A 27 17.01 12.18 -2.75
CA LYS A 27 17.20 13.16 -3.83
C LYS A 27 15.95 13.35 -4.66
N ALA A 28 15.24 12.26 -4.94
CA ALA A 28 13.95 12.31 -5.61
C ALA A 28 12.92 13.13 -4.80
N MET A 29 12.88 12.96 -3.48
CA MET A 29 11.99 13.70 -2.60
C MET A 29 12.32 15.20 -2.57
N GLU A 30 13.60 15.56 -2.58
CA GLU A 30 14.02 16.96 -2.63
C GLU A 30 13.45 17.68 -3.86
N ILE A 31 13.41 16.99 -5.00
CA ILE A 31 12.77 17.52 -6.23
C ILE A 31 11.25 17.55 -6.06
N ALA A 32 10.66 16.47 -5.55
CA ALA A 32 9.21 16.38 -5.34
C ALA A 32 8.69 17.54 -4.46
N ASP A 33 9.45 17.92 -3.43
CA ASP A 33 9.08 19.01 -2.53
C ASP A 33 9.03 20.39 -3.22
N THR A 34 9.60 20.54 -4.40
CA THR A 34 9.60 21.80 -5.17
C THR A 34 8.42 21.93 -6.13
N ILE A 35 7.56 20.93 -6.23
CA ILE A 35 6.45 20.87 -7.18
C ILE A 35 5.12 20.92 -6.44
N ASP A 36 4.18 21.72 -6.97
CA ASP A 36 2.78 21.72 -6.47
C ASP A 36 1.98 20.62 -7.17
N TRP A 37 1.86 19.47 -6.53
CA TRP A 37 1.21 18.28 -7.09
C TRP A 37 -0.30 18.42 -7.26
N ARG A 38 -0.95 19.38 -6.60
CA ARG A 38 -2.40 19.64 -6.73
C ARG A 38 -2.81 20.00 -8.16
N ARG A 39 -1.87 20.49 -8.95
CA ARG A 39 -2.07 20.88 -10.35
C ARG A 39 -1.80 19.75 -11.34
N VAL A 40 -1.21 18.68 -10.89
CA VAL A 40 -0.86 17.54 -11.74
C VAL A 40 -2.10 16.66 -11.94
N LYS A 41 -2.41 16.34 -13.19
CA LYS A 41 -3.57 15.52 -13.54
C LYS A 41 -3.24 14.05 -13.76
N ASN A 42 -1.96 13.71 -13.95
CA ASN A 42 -1.52 12.35 -14.22
C ASN A 42 -1.51 11.53 -12.94
N ALA A 43 -2.50 10.64 -12.78
CA ALA A 43 -2.64 9.78 -11.60
C ALA A 43 -1.43 8.86 -11.40
N SER A 44 -0.82 8.38 -12.47
CA SER A 44 0.38 7.52 -12.41
C SER A 44 1.57 8.27 -11.81
N MET A 45 1.78 9.53 -12.22
CA MET A 45 2.84 10.37 -11.65
C MET A 45 2.60 10.64 -10.16
N LEU A 46 1.36 10.98 -9.79
CA LEU A 46 0.99 11.19 -8.39
C LEU A 46 1.21 9.94 -7.54
N ASN A 47 0.88 8.77 -8.08
CA ASN A 47 1.17 7.51 -7.42
C ASN A 47 2.67 7.31 -7.19
N THR A 48 3.50 7.56 -8.19
CA THR A 48 4.96 7.48 -8.09
C THR A 48 5.50 8.43 -7.02
N VAL A 49 5.02 9.67 -7.01
CA VAL A 49 5.43 10.66 -5.99
C VAL A 49 5.05 10.21 -4.59
N SER A 50 3.89 9.61 -4.42
CA SER A 50 3.49 9.05 -3.13
C SER A 50 4.43 7.92 -2.68
N GLU A 51 4.91 7.10 -3.61
CA GLU A 51 5.90 6.05 -3.33
C GLU A 51 7.25 6.66 -2.89
N ILE A 52 7.67 7.75 -3.50
CA ILE A 52 8.89 8.46 -3.11
C ILE A 52 8.78 8.93 -1.65
N TYR A 53 7.68 9.56 -1.28
CA TYR A 53 7.46 10.00 0.10
C TYR A 53 7.40 8.82 1.07
N GLU A 54 6.74 7.74 0.70
CA GLU A 54 6.65 6.52 1.53
C GLU A 54 8.04 5.92 1.79
N CYS A 55 8.89 5.83 0.75
CA CYS A 55 10.28 5.35 0.88
C CYS A 55 11.14 6.21 1.81
N ASN A 56 10.77 7.46 2.01
CA ASN A 56 11.46 8.37 2.93
C ASN A 56 10.80 8.42 4.33
N GLY A 57 9.78 7.61 4.57
CA GLY A 57 9.06 7.61 5.84
C GLY A 57 8.10 8.79 6.02
N GLU A 58 7.88 9.58 4.97
CA GLU A 58 6.97 10.73 4.97
C GLU A 58 5.53 10.27 4.65
N TYR A 59 4.96 9.48 5.55
CA TYR A 59 3.67 8.82 5.32
C TYR A 59 2.50 9.79 5.15
N GLN A 60 2.49 10.91 5.88
CA GLN A 60 1.44 11.92 5.73
C GLN A 60 1.50 12.58 4.36
N LYS A 61 2.69 12.98 3.90
CA LYS A 61 2.87 13.55 2.56
C LYS A 61 2.51 12.54 1.47
N SER A 62 2.90 11.28 1.67
CA SER A 62 2.54 10.18 0.78
C SER A 62 1.02 10.05 0.65
N ARG A 63 0.31 10.05 1.75
CA ARG A 63 -1.16 9.97 1.77
C ARG A 63 -1.80 11.18 1.09
N ASP A 64 -1.34 12.38 1.38
CA ASP A 64 -1.88 13.60 0.77
C ASP A 64 -1.78 13.58 -0.76
N VAL A 65 -0.63 13.18 -1.29
CA VAL A 65 -0.44 13.04 -2.75
C VAL A 65 -1.28 11.88 -3.30
N LEU A 66 -1.37 10.80 -2.57
CA LEU A 66 -2.16 9.64 -3.01
C LEU A 66 -3.67 9.94 -3.05
N PHE A 67 -4.18 10.82 -2.19
CA PHE A 67 -5.55 11.33 -2.31
C PHE A 67 -5.75 12.12 -3.61
N LEU A 68 -4.75 12.88 -4.05
CA LEU A 68 -4.82 13.54 -5.35
C LEU A 68 -4.91 12.50 -6.49
N ALA A 69 -4.13 11.42 -6.40
CA ALA A 69 -4.21 10.32 -7.36
C ALA A 69 -5.61 9.67 -7.34
N TYR A 70 -6.19 9.49 -6.17
CA TYR A 70 -7.54 8.97 -6.01
C TYR A 70 -8.57 9.87 -6.70
N ASP A 71 -8.48 11.18 -6.52
CA ASP A 71 -9.39 12.15 -7.16
C ASP A 71 -9.30 12.10 -8.69
N ARG A 72 -8.14 11.78 -9.23
CA ARG A 72 -7.93 11.65 -10.69
C ARG A 72 -8.38 10.29 -11.23
N ALA A 73 -8.31 9.24 -10.42
CA ALA A 73 -8.64 7.87 -10.80
C ALA A 73 -9.34 7.13 -9.63
N PRO A 74 -10.60 7.50 -9.31
CA PRO A 74 -11.30 6.96 -8.13
C PRO A 74 -11.59 5.46 -8.18
N GLY A 75 -11.57 4.85 -9.38
CA GLY A 75 -11.74 3.41 -9.53
C GLY A 75 -10.44 2.61 -9.50
N SER A 76 -9.29 3.24 -9.24
CA SER A 76 -8.01 2.54 -9.21
C SER A 76 -7.85 1.70 -7.96
N ARG A 77 -7.93 0.38 -8.09
CA ARG A 77 -7.71 -0.56 -6.98
C ARG A 77 -6.32 -0.41 -6.35
N LYS A 78 -5.30 -0.13 -7.15
CA LYS A 78 -3.93 0.10 -6.67
C LYS A 78 -3.87 1.28 -5.71
N VAL A 79 -4.50 2.39 -6.06
CA VAL A 79 -4.54 3.60 -5.24
C VAL A 79 -5.31 3.35 -3.94
N ILE A 80 -6.47 2.72 -4.03
CA ILE A 80 -7.31 2.40 -2.86
C ILE A 80 -6.56 1.47 -1.89
N TYR A 81 -5.93 0.43 -2.41
CA TYR A 81 -5.13 -0.50 -1.61
C TYR A 81 -3.99 0.22 -0.86
N ARG A 82 -3.25 1.07 -1.57
CA ARG A 82 -2.16 1.83 -0.98
C ARG A 82 -2.64 2.84 0.08
N LEU A 83 -3.77 3.49 -0.16
CA LEU A 83 -4.40 4.36 0.85
C LEU A 83 -4.73 3.59 2.14
N GLY A 84 -5.26 2.39 2.01
CA GLY A 84 -5.53 1.52 3.15
C GLY A 84 -4.26 1.17 3.93
N LEU A 85 -3.18 0.81 3.23
CA LEU A 85 -1.89 0.50 3.87
C LEU A 85 -1.27 1.72 4.55
N LEU A 86 -1.34 2.89 3.93
CA LEU A 86 -0.83 4.13 4.52
C LEU A 86 -1.66 4.56 5.74
N ALA A 87 -2.97 4.37 5.70
CA ALA A 87 -3.84 4.62 6.83
C ALA A 87 -3.42 3.80 8.05
N LEU A 88 -3.07 2.52 7.86
CA LEU A 88 -2.57 1.67 8.95
C LEU A 88 -1.24 2.18 9.50
N LYS A 89 -0.33 2.65 8.64
CA LYS A 89 0.95 3.23 9.09
C LYS A 89 0.77 4.53 9.86
N LEU A 90 -0.32 5.26 9.60
CA LEU A 90 -0.69 6.50 10.30
C LEU A 90 -1.67 6.25 11.45
N GLU A 91 -1.89 4.99 11.82
CA GLU A 91 -2.77 4.58 12.90
C GLU A 91 -4.24 5.00 12.72
N ASP A 92 -4.66 5.22 11.49
CA ASP A 92 -6.03 5.55 11.12
C ASP A 92 -6.78 4.28 10.68
N THR A 93 -7.22 3.50 11.66
CA THR A 93 -7.88 2.22 11.42
C THR A 93 -9.26 2.37 10.77
N GLN A 94 -9.95 3.48 11.03
CA GLN A 94 -11.25 3.74 10.40
C GLN A 94 -11.08 3.97 8.89
N GLU A 95 -10.12 4.79 8.49
CA GLU A 95 -9.84 5.01 7.08
C GLU A 95 -9.38 3.73 6.40
N ALA A 96 -8.55 2.92 7.06
CA ALA A 96 -8.13 1.63 6.53
C ALA A 96 -9.34 0.72 6.25
N SER A 97 -10.31 0.67 7.17
CA SER A 97 -11.54 -0.10 7.01
C SER A 97 -12.40 0.43 5.86
N ASP A 98 -12.51 1.75 5.74
CA ASP A 98 -13.26 2.39 4.64
C ASP A 98 -12.60 2.07 3.28
N CYS A 99 -11.28 2.10 3.20
CA CYS A 99 -10.53 1.69 2.01
C CYS A 99 -10.74 0.22 1.68
N TYR A 100 -10.77 -0.64 2.69
CA TYR A 100 -11.06 -2.06 2.49
C TYR A 100 -12.44 -2.29 1.87
N GLU A 101 -13.47 -1.66 2.41
CA GLU A 101 -14.83 -1.76 1.89
C GLU A 101 -14.91 -1.31 0.44
N GLU A 102 -14.26 -0.20 0.12
CA GLU A 102 -14.22 0.34 -1.24
C GLU A 102 -13.43 -0.58 -2.18
N PHE A 103 -12.29 -1.10 -1.72
CA PHE A 103 -11.47 -2.04 -2.50
C PHE A 103 -12.26 -3.28 -2.90
N VAL A 104 -13.01 -3.86 -1.98
CA VAL A 104 -13.86 -5.03 -2.25
C VAL A 104 -14.93 -4.72 -3.29
N LYS A 105 -15.50 -3.53 -3.28
CA LYS A 105 -16.48 -3.10 -4.28
C LYS A 105 -15.87 -2.93 -5.67
N VAL A 106 -14.68 -2.34 -5.74
CA VAL A 106 -13.99 -2.06 -7.01
C VAL A 106 -13.34 -3.31 -7.59
N ALA A 107 -12.76 -4.15 -6.74
CA ALA A 107 -12.00 -5.33 -7.15
C ALA A 107 -12.38 -6.56 -6.32
N PRO A 108 -13.63 -7.08 -6.45
CA PRO A 108 -14.13 -8.14 -5.59
C PRO A 108 -13.39 -9.48 -5.74
N ARG A 109 -12.63 -9.66 -6.83
CA ARG A 109 -11.85 -10.88 -7.09
C ARG A 109 -10.35 -10.72 -6.81
N ASP A 110 -9.91 -9.53 -6.42
CA ASP A 110 -8.49 -9.30 -6.14
C ASP A 110 -8.14 -9.88 -4.76
N PRO A 111 -7.19 -10.84 -4.68
CA PRO A 111 -6.84 -11.47 -3.41
C PRO A 111 -6.18 -10.53 -2.42
N ASN A 112 -5.65 -9.40 -2.85
CA ASN A 112 -5.06 -8.39 -1.95
C ASN A 112 -6.07 -7.85 -0.93
N GLN A 113 -7.37 -8.00 -1.17
CA GLN A 113 -8.40 -7.69 -0.17
C GLN A 113 -8.17 -8.46 1.14
N TYR A 114 -7.77 -9.72 1.05
CA TYR A 114 -7.53 -10.56 2.21
C TYR A 114 -6.28 -10.13 2.98
N ILE A 115 -5.26 -9.65 2.28
CA ILE A 115 -4.06 -9.11 2.91
C ILE A 115 -4.37 -7.81 3.65
N LEU A 116 -5.13 -6.91 3.03
CA LEU A 116 -5.54 -5.68 3.68
C LEU A 116 -6.41 -5.99 4.92
N LYS A 117 -7.35 -6.91 4.79
CA LYS A 117 -8.18 -7.37 5.90
C LYS A 117 -7.33 -7.94 7.04
N TYR A 118 -6.38 -8.81 6.73
CA TYR A 118 -5.46 -9.38 7.71
C TYR A 118 -4.69 -8.28 8.46
N LYS A 119 -4.14 -7.31 7.75
CA LYS A 119 -3.37 -6.21 8.35
C LYS A 119 -4.23 -5.34 9.26
N ILE A 120 -5.47 -5.07 8.86
CA ILE A 120 -6.44 -4.35 9.69
C ILE A 120 -6.75 -5.13 10.98
N LEU A 121 -7.07 -6.41 10.85
CA LEU A 121 -7.36 -7.29 12.00
C LEU A 121 -6.20 -7.37 12.98
N LYS A 122 -4.99 -7.53 12.46
CA LYS A 122 -3.76 -7.57 13.26
C LYS A 122 -3.56 -6.25 14.03
N THR A 123 -3.74 -5.12 13.36
CA THR A 123 -3.60 -3.79 13.98
C THR A 123 -4.65 -3.54 15.06
N GLN A 124 -5.87 -4.03 14.85
CA GLN A 124 -6.96 -3.92 15.82
C GLN A 124 -6.86 -4.90 17.00
N GLY A 125 -5.90 -5.81 16.96
CA GLY A 125 -5.76 -6.85 17.98
C GLY A 125 -6.88 -7.88 17.97
N ALA A 126 -7.45 -8.14 16.80
CA ALA A 126 -8.50 -9.14 16.62
C ALA A 126 -8.00 -10.55 16.94
N ASP A 127 -8.94 -11.49 17.20
CA ASP A 127 -8.63 -12.87 17.51
C ASP A 127 -7.75 -13.52 16.43
N LEU A 128 -6.84 -14.41 16.87
CA LEU A 128 -5.96 -15.15 15.97
C LEU A 128 -6.75 -15.93 14.92
N GLU A 129 -7.91 -16.46 15.29
CA GLU A 129 -8.78 -17.22 14.39
C GLU A 129 -9.25 -16.37 13.20
N GLU A 130 -9.64 -15.12 13.42
CA GLU A 130 -10.03 -14.20 12.35
C GLU A 130 -8.85 -13.84 11.45
N GLN A 131 -7.68 -13.60 12.04
CA GLN A 131 -6.44 -13.32 11.30
C GLN A 131 -6.05 -14.51 10.42
N ILE A 132 -6.11 -15.72 10.97
CA ILE A 132 -5.83 -16.97 10.25
C ILE A 132 -6.78 -17.14 9.07
N ARG A 133 -8.08 -16.91 9.29
CA ARG A 133 -9.09 -17.04 8.22
C ARG A 133 -8.80 -16.11 7.04
N ALA A 134 -8.39 -14.87 7.30
CA ALA A 134 -8.05 -13.93 6.25
C ALA A 134 -6.88 -14.43 5.37
N LEU A 135 -5.81 -14.96 6.00
CA LEU A 135 -4.66 -15.50 5.26
C LEU A 135 -4.98 -16.85 4.59
N GLU A 136 -5.84 -17.66 5.20
CA GLU A 136 -6.34 -18.89 4.54
C GLU A 136 -7.14 -18.56 3.27
N ASP A 137 -7.98 -17.53 3.31
CA ASP A 137 -8.73 -17.06 2.15
C ASP A 137 -7.79 -16.53 1.05
N PHE A 138 -6.73 -15.82 1.43
CA PHE A 138 -5.69 -15.41 0.48
C PHE A 138 -5.03 -16.63 -0.18
N LYS A 139 -4.63 -17.61 0.61
CA LYS A 139 -3.96 -18.82 0.12
C LYS A 139 -4.79 -19.61 -0.90
N LYS A 140 -6.11 -19.61 -0.77
CA LYS A 140 -7.02 -20.24 -1.73
C LYS A 140 -6.95 -19.62 -3.13
N SER A 141 -6.56 -18.35 -3.21
CA SER A 141 -6.50 -17.58 -4.46
C SER A 141 -5.11 -17.49 -5.03
N GLU A 142 -4.09 -17.39 -4.17
CA GLU A 142 -2.72 -17.13 -4.60
C GLU A 142 -1.73 -17.66 -3.56
N TYR A 143 -0.61 -18.22 -4.05
CA TYR A 143 0.50 -18.61 -3.19
C TYR A 143 1.60 -17.56 -3.22
N VAL A 144 1.93 -17.01 -2.05
CA VAL A 144 3.05 -16.10 -1.83
C VAL A 144 3.78 -16.55 -0.57
N GLU A 145 5.05 -16.92 -0.70
CA GLU A 145 5.87 -17.48 0.37
C GLU A 145 5.83 -16.65 1.67
N LYS A 146 5.92 -15.33 1.55
CA LYS A 146 5.83 -14.41 2.69
C LYS A 146 4.56 -14.63 3.52
N TRP A 147 3.42 -14.79 2.86
CA TRP A 147 2.13 -14.94 3.55
C TRP A 147 1.91 -16.36 4.04
N ALA A 148 2.47 -17.36 3.36
CA ALA A 148 2.50 -18.73 3.86
C ALA A 148 3.31 -18.82 5.16
N TYR A 149 4.44 -18.14 5.23
CA TYR A 149 5.25 -18.03 6.46
C TYR A 149 4.47 -17.34 7.59
N GLU A 150 3.83 -16.22 7.32
CA GLU A 150 2.98 -15.53 8.31
C GLU A 150 1.86 -16.43 8.81
N LEU A 151 1.22 -17.19 7.92
CA LEU A 151 0.16 -18.13 8.29
C LEU A 151 0.69 -19.24 9.19
N ALA A 152 1.88 -19.79 8.88
CA ALA A 152 2.53 -20.80 9.72
C ALA A 152 2.79 -20.25 11.14
N LEU A 153 3.26 -19.02 11.26
CA LEU A 153 3.46 -18.35 12.55
C LEU A 153 2.16 -18.21 13.34
N LEU A 154 1.08 -17.82 12.67
CA LEU A 154 -0.24 -17.70 13.30
C LEU A 154 -0.77 -19.06 13.78
N TYR A 155 -0.60 -20.11 12.99
CA TYR A 155 -0.96 -21.47 13.41
C TYR A 155 -0.19 -21.89 14.64
N HIS A 156 1.11 -21.62 14.67
CA HIS A 156 1.95 -21.92 15.83
C HIS A 156 1.47 -21.17 17.08
N GLU A 157 1.21 -19.88 16.96
CA GLU A 157 0.73 -19.04 18.05
C GLU A 157 -0.64 -19.48 18.56
N ALA A 158 -1.50 -19.98 17.68
CA ALA A 158 -2.82 -20.50 18.03
C ALA A 158 -2.79 -21.96 18.53
N GLY A 159 -1.62 -22.60 18.60
CA GLY A 159 -1.50 -24.00 19.01
C GLY A 159 -1.95 -25.01 17.98
N MET A 160 -2.10 -24.62 16.72
CA MET A 160 -2.54 -25.50 15.62
C MET A 160 -1.34 -26.19 14.97
N THR A 161 -0.70 -27.10 15.72
CA THR A 161 0.60 -27.69 15.36
C THR A 161 0.58 -28.44 14.03
N ALA A 162 -0.45 -29.23 13.76
CA ALA A 162 -0.56 -30.00 12.51
C ALA A 162 -0.59 -29.06 11.27
N LYS A 163 -1.40 -27.99 11.31
CA LYS A 163 -1.48 -27.02 10.24
C LYS A 163 -0.20 -26.21 10.08
N CYS A 164 0.45 -25.89 11.20
CA CYS A 164 1.75 -25.21 11.18
C CYS A 164 2.80 -26.06 10.44
N LEU A 165 2.87 -27.34 10.72
CA LEU A 165 3.80 -28.28 10.06
C LEU A 165 3.51 -28.41 8.57
N GLU A 166 2.24 -28.49 8.17
CA GLU A 166 1.83 -28.53 6.76
C GLU A 166 2.33 -27.28 6.01
N GLU A 167 2.15 -26.07 6.58
CA GLU A 167 2.63 -24.84 5.96
C GLU A 167 4.16 -24.80 5.89
N CYS A 168 4.86 -25.27 6.90
CA CYS A 168 6.32 -25.33 6.88
C CYS A 168 6.85 -26.29 5.81
N ASP A 169 6.17 -27.40 5.57
CA ASP A 169 6.55 -28.36 4.52
C ASP A 169 6.35 -27.78 3.10
N ASP A 170 5.42 -26.84 2.94
CA ASP A 170 5.13 -26.15 1.67
C ASP A 170 6.11 -25.00 1.40
N LEU A 171 6.89 -24.58 2.38
CA LEU A 171 7.89 -23.51 2.23
C LEU A 171 9.25 -24.06 1.62
#